data_3631fd934f9e56eb6dc8344c38fa95fb
#
_entry.id   3631fd934f9e56eb6dc8344c38fa95fb
#
_cell.length_a   1.000
_cell.length_b   1.000
_cell.length_c   1.000
_cell.angle_alpha   90.00
_cell.angle_beta   90.00
_cell.angle_gamma   90.00
#
_symmetry.space_group_name_H-M   'P 1'
#
loop_
_entity.id
_entity.type
_entity.pdbx_description
1 polymer ?
#
loop_
_entity_poly.entity_id
_entity_poly.type
_entity_poly.pdbx_seq_one_letter_code
_entity_poly.pdbx_strand_id
1 'polypeptide(L)'
;IYDAVEAFGGKVVMTRADHKCGTDRCLEAYRAITTPIWRDQNNTDTVIINIQGDEPFIQPEQIEALMACFEQEGTEIATLVRPFTDKDSKEDLENVNTPKVEWDKATGKAKMFSRKVIACSDGSHYRHIGIYAYRADVLEKITQLPQSPLEKEERLEQLRWLENGYSIRVGVTDAPTIGIDTPDD
;
A
#
# COMPACT_ATOMS: atom_id res chain seq x y z
N ILE A 1 5.27 -15.40 -15.55
CA ILE A 1 4.96 -15.42 -14.10
C ILE A 1 4.03 -16.60 -13.79
N TYR A 2 2.87 -16.75 -14.44
CA TYR A 2 1.91 -17.82 -14.16
C TYR A 2 2.58 -19.20 -14.10
N ASP A 3 3.21 -19.62 -15.20
CA ASP A 3 3.87 -20.93 -15.30
C ASP A 3 4.98 -21.11 -14.25
N ALA A 4 5.69 -20.04 -13.90
CA ALA A 4 6.73 -20.07 -12.88
C ALA A 4 6.16 -20.30 -11.48
N VAL A 5 5.01 -19.68 -11.17
CA VAL A 5 4.33 -19.87 -9.87
C VAL A 5 3.76 -21.27 -9.76
N GLU A 6 3.14 -21.80 -10.81
CA GLU A 6 2.68 -23.20 -10.86
C GLU A 6 3.84 -24.20 -10.69
N ALA A 7 4.99 -23.94 -11.31
CA ALA A 7 6.13 -24.84 -11.28
C ALA A 7 6.70 -25.09 -9.87
N PHE A 8 6.58 -24.15 -8.94
CA PHE A 8 6.95 -24.36 -7.54
C PHE A 8 5.75 -24.68 -6.62
N GLY A 9 4.55 -24.92 -7.19
CA GLY A 9 3.36 -25.29 -6.43
C GLY A 9 2.65 -24.11 -5.77
N GLY A 10 2.95 -22.89 -6.19
CA GLY A 10 2.26 -21.68 -5.73
C GLY A 10 0.84 -21.58 -6.28
N LYS A 11 -0.02 -20.87 -5.56
CA LYS A 11 -1.37 -20.56 -6.03
C LYS A 11 -1.31 -19.32 -6.92
N VAL A 12 -1.89 -19.40 -8.10
CA VAL A 12 -1.89 -18.33 -9.08
C VAL A 12 -3.27 -18.20 -9.72
N VAL A 13 -3.68 -16.97 -10.02
CA VAL A 13 -4.88 -16.66 -10.77
C VAL A 13 -4.57 -15.60 -11.81
N MET A 14 -5.04 -15.82 -13.03
CA MET A 14 -4.97 -14.79 -14.06
C MET A 14 -6.09 -13.77 -13.85
N THR A 15 -5.71 -12.51 -13.83
CA THR A 15 -6.64 -11.38 -13.78
C THR A 15 -6.75 -10.72 -15.16
N ARG A 16 -7.80 -9.96 -15.38
CA ARG A 16 -8.03 -9.23 -16.64
C ARG A 16 -6.84 -8.30 -16.95
N ALA A 17 -6.54 -8.15 -18.22
CA ALA A 17 -5.42 -7.32 -18.69
C ALA A 17 -5.72 -5.81 -18.61
N ASP A 18 -7.00 -5.42 -18.56
CA ASP A 18 -7.47 -4.04 -18.63
C ASP A 18 -7.56 -3.32 -17.27
N HIS A 19 -7.17 -3.98 -16.17
CA HIS A 19 -7.07 -3.33 -14.87
C HIS A 19 -6.05 -2.18 -14.88
N LYS A 20 -6.44 -1.07 -14.28
CA LYS A 20 -5.64 0.17 -14.27
C LYS A 20 -4.61 0.22 -13.17
N CYS A 21 -4.81 -0.56 -12.09
CA CYS A 21 -3.92 -0.57 -10.92
C CYS A 21 -3.86 -1.95 -10.26
N GLY A 22 -2.90 -2.11 -9.33
CA GLY A 22 -2.74 -3.33 -8.54
C GLY A 22 -3.91 -3.60 -7.60
N THR A 23 -4.55 -2.55 -7.09
CA THR A 23 -5.70 -2.63 -6.19
C THR A 23 -6.90 -3.30 -6.85
N ASP A 24 -7.20 -2.97 -8.11
CA ASP A 24 -8.25 -3.62 -8.90
C ASP A 24 -7.95 -5.11 -9.11
N ARG A 25 -6.67 -5.46 -9.35
CA ARG A 25 -6.24 -6.86 -9.51
C ARG A 25 -6.40 -7.65 -8.22
N CYS A 26 -6.06 -7.07 -7.08
CA CYS A 26 -6.24 -7.70 -5.78
C CYS A 26 -7.71 -8.03 -5.52
N LEU A 27 -8.62 -7.12 -5.86
CA LEU A 27 -10.06 -7.38 -5.72
C LEU A 27 -10.53 -8.53 -6.62
N GLU A 28 -10.12 -8.54 -7.89
CA GLU A 28 -10.49 -9.65 -8.80
C GLU A 28 -9.92 -10.98 -8.31
N ALA A 29 -8.64 -11.01 -7.91
CA ALA A 29 -8.03 -12.21 -7.36
C ALA A 29 -8.75 -12.71 -6.10
N TYR A 30 -9.06 -11.81 -5.16
CA TYR A 30 -9.82 -12.14 -3.96
C TYR A 30 -11.18 -12.76 -4.28
N ARG A 31 -11.90 -12.18 -5.26
CA ARG A 31 -13.19 -12.69 -5.71
C ARG A 31 -13.07 -14.04 -6.41
N ALA A 32 -11.99 -14.30 -7.11
CA ALA A 32 -11.75 -15.56 -7.81
C ALA A 32 -11.45 -16.73 -6.84
N ILE A 33 -10.77 -16.45 -5.73
CA ILE A 33 -10.36 -17.49 -4.76
C ILE A 33 -11.36 -17.70 -3.62
N THR A 34 -12.39 -16.88 -3.50
CA THR A 34 -13.41 -16.95 -2.44
C THR A 34 -14.81 -17.13 -3.02
N THR A 35 -15.69 -17.82 -2.27
CA THR A 35 -17.11 -17.91 -2.65
C THR A 35 -17.91 -16.69 -2.22
N PRO A 36 -19.02 -16.32 -2.89
CA PRO A 36 -19.88 -15.21 -2.45
C PRO A 36 -20.36 -15.38 -0.99
N ILE A 37 -20.82 -16.56 -0.62
CA ILE A 37 -21.30 -16.86 0.74
C ILE A 37 -20.20 -16.63 1.77
N TRP A 38 -18.96 -17.06 1.47
CA TRP A 38 -17.84 -16.86 2.37
C TRP A 38 -17.52 -15.37 2.54
N ARG A 39 -17.55 -14.60 1.47
CA ARG A 39 -17.32 -13.13 1.50
C ARG A 39 -18.37 -12.43 2.34
N ASP A 40 -19.66 -12.73 2.15
CA ASP A 40 -20.74 -12.10 2.92
C ASP A 40 -20.60 -12.29 4.42
N GLN A 41 -20.02 -13.41 4.84
CA GLN A 41 -19.82 -13.75 6.26
C GLN A 41 -18.52 -13.18 6.86
N ASN A 42 -17.47 -12.97 6.05
CA ASN A 42 -16.11 -12.71 6.55
C ASN A 42 -15.48 -11.43 5.98
N ASN A 43 -16.19 -10.65 5.19
CA ASN A 43 -15.62 -9.54 4.42
C ASN A 43 -15.04 -8.43 5.31
N THR A 44 -15.67 -8.15 6.45
CA THR A 44 -15.22 -7.14 7.40
C THR A 44 -13.98 -7.55 8.20
N ASP A 45 -13.78 -8.84 8.42
CA ASP A 45 -12.66 -9.37 9.21
C ASP A 45 -11.45 -9.78 8.36
N THR A 46 -11.69 -9.99 7.05
CA THR A 46 -10.64 -10.37 6.12
C THR A 46 -9.76 -9.17 5.77
N VAL A 47 -8.45 -9.35 5.91
CA VAL A 47 -7.45 -8.38 5.45
C VAL A 47 -6.77 -8.91 4.20
N ILE A 48 -6.71 -8.08 3.16
CA ILE A 48 -6.02 -8.37 1.90
C ILE A 48 -4.75 -7.54 1.86
N ILE A 49 -3.60 -8.20 1.71
CA ILE A 49 -2.30 -7.52 1.56
C ILE A 49 -1.94 -7.49 0.08
N ASN A 50 -1.67 -6.30 -0.41
CA ASN A 50 -1.21 -6.02 -1.77
C ASN A 50 0.30 -5.77 -1.74
N ILE A 51 1.08 -6.76 -2.18
CA ILE A 51 2.52 -6.62 -2.39
C ILE A 51 2.73 -6.42 -3.88
N GLN A 52 3.27 -5.27 -4.25
CA GLN A 52 3.52 -4.93 -5.65
C GLN A 52 4.65 -5.78 -6.23
N GLY A 53 4.61 -6.04 -7.54
CA GLY A 53 5.62 -6.86 -8.20
C GLY A 53 7.01 -6.21 -8.30
N ASP A 54 7.09 -4.91 -8.07
CA ASP A 54 8.30 -4.09 -7.98
C ASP A 54 8.92 -4.06 -6.57
N GLU A 55 8.29 -4.74 -5.60
CA GLU A 55 8.78 -4.90 -4.23
C GLU A 55 9.20 -6.37 -3.92
N PRO A 56 10.14 -6.96 -4.68
CA PRO A 56 10.45 -8.40 -4.56
C PRO A 56 11.21 -8.76 -3.27
N PHE A 57 11.74 -7.77 -2.55
CA PHE A 57 12.56 -7.94 -1.35
C PHE A 57 11.82 -7.64 -0.04
N ILE A 58 10.47 -7.66 -0.07
CA ILE A 58 9.66 -7.52 1.15
C ILE A 58 10.09 -8.55 2.20
N GLN A 59 10.32 -8.07 3.41
CA GLN A 59 10.71 -8.89 4.55
C GLN A 59 9.48 -9.28 5.38
N PRO A 60 9.49 -10.44 6.05
CA PRO A 60 8.40 -10.88 6.93
C PRO A 60 8.01 -9.83 7.98
N GLU A 61 8.98 -9.14 8.56
CA GLU A 61 8.79 -8.11 9.59
C GLU A 61 7.97 -6.92 9.06
N GLN A 62 8.05 -6.63 7.77
CA GLN A 62 7.23 -5.60 7.13
C GLN A 62 5.77 -6.04 7.02
N ILE A 63 5.53 -7.31 6.71
CA ILE A 63 4.17 -7.87 6.69
C ILE A 63 3.59 -7.89 8.10
N GLU A 64 4.37 -8.26 9.11
CA GLU A 64 3.96 -8.25 10.52
C GLU A 64 3.62 -6.82 10.98
N ALA A 65 4.48 -5.82 10.66
CA ALA A 65 4.23 -4.43 10.99
C ALA A 65 2.96 -3.89 10.31
N LEU A 66 2.70 -4.30 9.07
CA LEU A 66 1.48 -3.92 8.34
C LEU A 66 0.24 -4.54 9.00
N MET A 67 0.30 -5.81 9.37
CA MET A 67 -0.79 -6.51 10.05
C MET A 67 -1.07 -5.97 11.44
N ALA A 68 -0.04 -5.57 12.19
CA ALA A 68 -0.18 -4.94 13.51
C ALA A 68 -1.00 -3.64 13.47
N CYS A 69 -1.06 -2.96 12.31
CA CYS A 69 -1.94 -1.80 12.13
C CYS A 69 -3.43 -2.15 12.35
N PHE A 70 -3.84 -3.38 12.08
CA PHE A 70 -5.24 -3.83 12.20
C PHE A 70 -5.63 -4.27 13.62
N GLU A 71 -4.69 -4.33 14.56
CA GLU A 71 -4.97 -4.48 15.99
C GLU A 71 -5.66 -3.22 16.56
N GLN A 72 -5.50 -2.09 15.88
CA GLN A 72 -6.21 -0.87 16.22
C GLN A 72 -7.62 -0.90 15.62
N GLU A 73 -8.61 -0.76 16.48
CA GLU A 73 -10.03 -0.75 16.07
C GLU A 73 -10.29 0.34 15.02
N GLY A 74 -11.11 0.02 14.03
CA GLY A 74 -11.49 0.93 12.95
C GLY A 74 -10.43 1.15 11.88
N THR A 75 -9.34 0.35 11.85
CA THR A 75 -8.39 0.38 10.74
C THR A 75 -9.03 -0.20 9.48
N GLU A 76 -9.12 0.63 8.45
CA GLU A 76 -9.70 0.30 7.15
C GLU A 76 -8.62 -0.07 6.13
N ILE A 77 -7.60 0.78 6.05
CA ILE A 77 -6.45 0.66 5.15
C ILE A 77 -5.18 0.87 5.97
N ALA A 78 -4.14 0.13 5.66
CA ALA A 78 -2.82 0.34 6.24
C ALA A 78 -1.74 0.36 5.16
N THR A 79 -0.65 1.07 5.43
CA THR A 79 0.57 1.10 4.64
C THR A 79 1.78 1.24 5.56
N LEU A 80 2.99 1.14 5.01
CA LEU A 80 4.22 1.33 5.77
C LEU A 80 4.97 2.57 5.33
N VAL A 81 5.75 3.09 6.28
CA VAL A 81 6.74 4.13 6.03
C VAL A 81 8.07 3.76 6.67
N ARG A 82 9.15 4.27 6.10
CA ARG A 82 10.47 4.23 6.70
C ARG A 82 10.95 5.65 6.96
N PRO A 83 11.49 5.94 8.17
CA PRO A 83 12.07 7.26 8.44
C PRO A 83 13.29 7.52 7.54
N PHE A 84 13.45 8.76 7.09
CA PHE A 84 14.73 9.24 6.61
C PHE A 84 15.64 9.50 7.82
N THR A 85 16.89 9.12 7.71
CA THR A 85 17.91 9.20 8.75
C THR A 85 19.13 9.96 8.25
N ASP A 86 20.09 10.24 9.12
CA ASP A 86 21.38 10.87 8.74
C ASP A 86 22.21 10.03 7.74
N LYS A 87 21.80 8.79 7.49
CA LYS A 87 22.44 7.91 6.49
C LYS A 87 21.87 8.11 5.08
N ASP A 88 20.68 8.68 4.97
CA ASP A 88 20.03 8.96 3.71
C ASP A 88 20.56 10.29 3.16
N SER A 89 20.87 10.36 1.88
CA SER A 89 21.36 11.57 1.23
C SER A 89 20.23 12.59 1.00
N LYS A 90 20.61 13.82 0.66
CA LYS A 90 19.64 14.83 0.26
C LYS A 90 18.95 14.44 -1.07
N GLU A 91 19.69 13.80 -1.95
CA GLU A 91 19.19 13.26 -3.23
C GLU A 91 18.12 12.20 -2.99
N ASP A 92 18.29 11.32 -1.99
CA ASP A 92 17.28 10.33 -1.60
C ASP A 92 15.99 11.00 -1.14
N LEU A 93 16.10 12.05 -0.32
CA LEU A 93 14.95 12.80 0.16
C LEU A 93 14.24 13.56 -0.99
N GLU A 94 14.99 14.11 -1.94
CA GLU A 94 14.46 14.87 -3.08
C GLU A 94 14.00 13.96 -4.24
N ASN A 95 14.28 12.65 -4.19
CA ASN A 95 13.93 11.71 -5.25
C ASN A 95 12.40 11.63 -5.43
N VAL A 96 11.91 12.07 -6.58
CA VAL A 96 10.47 12.09 -6.92
C VAL A 96 9.86 10.70 -7.10
N ASN A 97 10.69 9.67 -7.34
CA ASN A 97 10.23 8.29 -7.46
C ASN A 97 9.97 7.64 -6.08
N THR A 98 10.49 8.25 -5.02
CA THR A 98 10.23 7.85 -3.63
C THR A 98 9.18 8.79 -3.02
N PRO A 99 7.89 8.45 -2.97
CA PRO A 99 6.88 9.29 -2.33
C PRO A 99 7.16 9.47 -0.83
N LYS A 100 6.82 10.64 -0.30
CA LYS A 100 6.92 10.99 1.12
C LYS A 100 5.54 10.99 1.74
N VAL A 101 5.52 10.77 3.06
CA VAL A 101 4.28 10.70 3.82
C VAL A 101 4.34 11.66 4.99
N GLU A 102 3.35 12.55 5.06
CA GLU A 102 3.00 13.25 6.29
C GLU A 102 1.94 12.45 7.02
N TRP A 103 2.16 12.15 8.28
CA TRP A 103 1.22 11.43 9.12
C TRP A 103 1.18 11.96 10.54
N ASP A 104 0.08 11.74 11.21
CA ASP A 104 -0.11 12.12 12.60
C ASP A 104 0.36 10.97 13.51
N LYS A 105 1.45 11.18 14.22
CA LYS A 105 2.04 10.19 15.12
C LYS A 105 1.15 9.85 16.32
N ALA A 106 0.27 10.76 16.75
CA ALA A 106 -0.63 10.51 17.86
C ALA A 106 -1.79 9.58 17.47
N THR A 107 -2.30 9.72 16.24
CA THR A 107 -3.41 8.91 15.74
C THR A 107 -2.96 7.75 14.85
N GLY A 108 -1.72 7.75 14.38
CA GLY A 108 -1.19 6.78 13.43
C GLY A 108 -1.78 6.90 12.03
N LYS A 109 -2.37 8.04 11.65
CA LYS A 109 -3.07 8.21 10.37
C LYS A 109 -2.28 9.09 9.40
N ALA A 110 -2.23 8.66 8.14
CA ALA A 110 -1.70 9.48 7.06
C ALA A 110 -2.54 10.73 6.85
N LYS A 111 -1.87 11.85 6.60
CA LYS A 111 -2.49 13.13 6.22
C LYS A 111 -2.29 13.44 4.75
N MET A 112 -1.09 13.15 4.23
CA MET A 112 -0.73 13.47 2.86
C MET A 112 0.36 12.51 2.35
N PHE A 113 0.29 12.23 1.06
CA PHE A 113 1.37 11.61 0.30
C PHE A 113 1.80 12.56 -0.82
N SER A 114 3.09 12.71 -1.06
CA SER A 114 3.58 13.56 -2.14
C SER A 114 4.92 13.06 -2.70
N ARG A 115 5.12 13.31 -3.97
CA ARG A 115 6.43 13.13 -4.61
C ARG A 115 7.41 14.25 -4.27
N LYS A 116 6.90 15.39 -3.82
CA LYS A 116 7.70 16.51 -3.29
C LYS A 116 8.14 16.20 -1.87
N VAL A 117 9.13 16.96 -1.38
CA VAL A 117 9.56 16.88 0.02
C VAL A 117 8.47 17.46 0.91
N ILE A 118 7.96 16.64 1.81
CA ILE A 118 7.04 17.02 2.90
C ILE A 118 7.57 16.47 4.22
N ALA A 119 7.15 17.07 5.33
CA ALA A 119 7.56 16.68 6.67
C ALA A 119 6.34 16.52 7.59
N CYS A 120 6.47 15.67 8.60
CA CYS A 120 5.55 15.64 9.72
C CYS A 120 5.66 16.91 10.57
N SER A 121 4.71 17.12 11.48
CA SER A 121 4.64 18.32 12.34
C SER A 121 5.87 18.54 13.22
N ASP A 122 6.64 17.49 13.50
CA ASP A 122 7.90 17.53 14.26
C ASP A 122 9.15 17.71 13.37
N GLY A 123 8.98 17.95 12.06
CA GLY A 123 10.05 18.11 11.09
C GLY A 123 10.65 16.82 10.55
N SER A 124 10.20 15.65 11.01
CA SER A 124 10.68 14.37 10.49
C SER A 124 10.14 14.06 9.11
N HIS A 125 10.93 13.38 8.28
CA HIS A 125 10.58 12.93 6.95
C HIS A 125 10.44 11.41 6.91
N TYR A 126 9.48 10.91 6.13
CA TYR A 126 9.24 9.49 5.95
C TYR A 126 9.07 9.17 4.47
N ARG A 127 9.75 8.11 4.00
CA ARG A 127 9.49 7.54 2.69
C ARG A 127 8.33 6.55 2.78
N HIS A 128 7.48 6.56 1.80
CA HIS A 128 6.42 5.58 1.64
C HIS A 128 7.00 4.25 1.13
N ILE A 129 6.46 3.15 1.64
CA ILE A 129 6.72 1.80 1.14
C ILE A 129 5.46 1.32 0.44
N GLY A 130 5.59 0.94 -0.83
CA GLY A 130 4.49 0.67 -1.76
C GLY A 130 3.64 -0.58 -1.47
N ILE A 131 3.56 -1.01 -0.21
CA ILE A 131 2.68 -2.11 0.20
C ILE A 131 1.47 -1.60 0.96
N TYR A 132 0.34 -2.29 0.76
CA TYR A 132 -0.92 -1.92 1.40
C TYR A 132 -1.63 -3.14 1.96
N ALA A 133 -2.43 -2.90 2.99
CA ALA A 133 -3.42 -3.86 3.45
C ALA A 133 -4.79 -3.18 3.58
N TYR A 134 -5.84 -3.91 3.26
CA TYR A 134 -7.21 -3.42 3.24
C TYR A 134 -8.13 -4.40 3.93
N ARG A 135 -9.16 -3.90 4.65
CA ARG A 135 -10.35 -4.71 4.91
C ARG A 135 -11.00 -5.06 3.57
N ALA A 136 -11.47 -6.29 3.40
CA ALA A 136 -11.98 -6.73 2.11
C ALA A 136 -13.21 -5.94 1.65
N ASP A 137 -14.11 -5.57 2.58
CA ASP A 137 -15.26 -4.71 2.28
C ASP A 137 -14.85 -3.27 1.89
N VAL A 138 -13.74 -2.78 2.45
CA VAL A 138 -13.16 -1.48 2.08
C VAL A 138 -12.53 -1.56 0.70
N LEU A 139 -11.78 -2.63 0.39
CA LEU A 139 -11.23 -2.86 -0.95
C LEU A 139 -12.31 -2.84 -2.02
N GLU A 140 -13.47 -3.46 -1.76
CA GLU A 140 -14.61 -3.43 -2.69
C GLU A 140 -15.14 -2.01 -2.94
N LYS A 141 -15.11 -1.15 -1.93
CA LYS A 141 -15.59 0.24 -2.02
C LYS A 141 -14.58 1.15 -2.73
N ILE A 142 -13.30 1.09 -2.36
CA ILE A 142 -12.27 1.99 -2.89
C ILE A 142 -11.98 1.76 -4.37
N THR A 143 -12.13 0.54 -4.87
CA THR A 143 -12.00 0.23 -6.31
C THR A 143 -13.12 0.83 -7.18
N GLN A 144 -14.25 1.23 -6.59
CA GLN A 144 -15.34 1.89 -7.31
C GLN A 144 -15.17 3.43 -7.37
N LEU A 145 -14.20 3.98 -6.66
CA LEU A 145 -13.99 5.42 -6.62
C LEU A 145 -13.42 5.94 -7.95
N PRO A 146 -13.93 7.05 -8.48
CA PRO A 146 -13.32 7.70 -9.63
C PRO A 146 -11.97 8.29 -9.24
N GLN A 147 -11.06 8.40 -10.21
CA GLN A 147 -9.78 9.07 -10.00
C GLN A 147 -9.98 10.51 -9.50
N SER A 148 -9.31 10.84 -8.41
CA SER A 148 -9.39 12.14 -7.75
C SER A 148 -8.40 13.16 -8.35
N PRO A 149 -8.58 14.49 -8.08
CA PRO A 149 -7.68 15.52 -8.58
C PRO A 149 -6.22 15.34 -8.13
N LEU A 150 -5.98 15.14 -6.83
CA LEU A 150 -4.61 14.96 -6.30
C LEU A 150 -3.97 13.67 -6.80
N GLU A 151 -4.73 12.58 -6.92
CA GLU A 151 -4.24 11.35 -7.52
C GLU A 151 -3.69 11.58 -8.94
N LYS A 152 -4.41 12.35 -9.77
CA LYS A 152 -3.99 12.64 -11.13
C LYS A 152 -2.75 13.52 -11.19
N GLU A 153 -2.64 14.48 -10.27
CA GLU A 153 -1.51 15.41 -10.18
C GLU A 153 -0.24 14.67 -9.72
N GLU A 154 -0.32 13.98 -8.58
CA GLU A 154 0.81 13.32 -7.95
C GLU A 154 1.08 11.90 -8.52
N ARG A 155 0.11 11.32 -9.25
CA ARG A 155 0.13 9.92 -9.72
C ARG A 155 0.31 8.94 -8.56
N LEU A 156 -0.44 9.15 -7.49
CA LEU A 156 -0.44 8.37 -6.26
C LEU A 156 -1.87 7.93 -5.94
N GLU A 157 -2.18 6.65 -6.14
CA GLU A 157 -3.54 6.10 -6.02
C GLU A 157 -4.15 6.34 -4.63
N GLN A 158 -3.36 6.25 -3.57
CA GLN A 158 -3.81 6.39 -2.19
C GLN A 158 -4.38 7.78 -1.87
N LEU A 159 -4.07 8.79 -2.66
CA LEU A 159 -4.67 10.12 -2.51
C LEU A 159 -6.16 10.10 -2.83
N ARG A 160 -6.61 9.24 -3.77
CA ARG A 160 -8.02 9.01 -4.06
C ARG A 160 -8.78 8.59 -2.80
N TRP A 161 -8.19 7.71 -2.01
CA TRP A 161 -8.83 7.20 -0.80
C TRP A 161 -8.92 8.28 0.27
N LEU A 162 -7.84 9.04 0.50
CA LEU A 162 -7.84 10.17 1.43
C LEU A 162 -8.85 11.25 1.05
N GLU A 163 -8.91 11.64 -0.24
CA GLU A 163 -9.86 12.65 -0.74
C GLU A 163 -11.32 12.20 -0.63
N ASN A 164 -11.58 10.89 -0.57
CA ASN A 164 -12.91 10.32 -0.34
C ASN A 164 -13.18 9.95 1.12
N GLY A 165 -12.35 10.40 2.06
CA GLY A 165 -12.60 10.30 3.50
C GLY A 165 -12.19 8.97 4.14
N TYR A 166 -11.51 8.07 3.41
CA TYR A 166 -10.94 6.86 4.01
C TYR A 166 -9.70 7.20 4.84
N SER A 167 -9.54 6.52 5.96
CA SER A 167 -8.34 6.66 6.78
C SER A 167 -7.31 5.60 6.41
N ILE A 168 -6.04 6.02 6.26
CA ILE A 168 -4.92 5.13 6.02
C ILE A 168 -4.05 5.14 7.27
N ARG A 169 -3.94 3.99 7.93
CA ARG A 169 -3.04 3.82 9.06
C ARG A 169 -1.62 3.59 8.57
N VAL A 170 -0.67 4.19 9.28
CA VAL A 170 0.75 4.13 8.96
C VAL A 170 1.47 3.26 9.97
N GLY A 171 2.06 2.17 9.52
CA GLY A 171 3.05 1.40 10.27
C GLY A 171 4.46 1.89 9.94
N VAL A 172 5.37 1.82 10.91
CA VAL A 172 6.77 2.21 10.72
C VAL A 172 7.63 0.96 10.66
N THR A 173 8.57 0.93 9.72
CA THR A 173 9.58 -0.12 9.62
C THR A 173 10.96 0.47 9.39
N ASP A 174 11.98 -0.17 9.95
CA ASP A 174 13.39 0.16 9.68
C ASP A 174 14.00 -0.80 8.64
N ALA A 175 13.24 -1.81 8.21
CA ALA A 175 13.72 -2.77 7.22
C ALA A 175 14.06 -2.07 5.90
N PRO A 176 15.18 -2.42 5.27
CA PRO A 176 15.54 -1.87 3.97
C PRO A 176 14.50 -2.29 2.93
N THR A 177 14.10 -1.34 2.10
CA THR A 177 13.26 -1.57 0.92
C THR A 177 14.07 -1.27 -0.33
N ILE A 178 14.03 -2.17 -1.26
CA ILE A 178 14.63 -2.00 -2.59
C ILE A 178 13.50 -2.26 -3.58
N GLY A 179 12.86 -1.17 -4.04
CA GLY A 179 11.96 -1.23 -5.18
C GLY A 179 12.76 -1.41 -6.46
N ILE A 180 12.20 -2.12 -7.43
CA ILE A 180 12.80 -2.30 -8.77
C ILE A 180 11.91 -1.57 -9.77
N ASP A 181 12.19 -0.28 -9.98
CA ASP A 181 11.43 0.60 -10.88
C ASP A 181 12.08 0.74 -12.25
N THR A 182 13.41 0.63 -12.31
CA THR A 182 14.20 0.88 -13.51
C THR A 182 15.19 -0.25 -13.80
N PRO A 183 15.71 -0.36 -15.04
CA PRO A 183 16.76 -1.33 -15.36
C PRO A 183 18.05 -1.16 -14.55
N ASP A 184 18.27 0.02 -13.97
CA ASP A 184 19.47 0.31 -13.15
C ASP A 184 19.32 -0.18 -11.71
N ASP A 185 18.08 -0.44 -11.22
CA ASP A 185 17.77 -1.03 -9.92
C ASP A 185 18.06 -2.53 -9.91
#